data_35ef5c98c9f51fe125b56a40962faacf
#
_entry.id   35ef5c98c9f51fe125b56a40962faacf
#
_cell.length_a   1.000
_cell.length_b   1.000
_cell.length_c   1.000
_cell.angle_alpha   90.00
_cell.angle_beta   90.00
_cell.angle_gamma   90.00
#
_symmetry.space_group_name_H-M   'P 1'
#
loop_
_entity.id
_entity.type
_entity.pdbx_description
1 polymer ?
#
loop_
_entity_poly.entity_id
_entity_poly.type
_entity_poly.pdbx_seq_one_letter_code
_entity_poly.pdbx_strand_id
1 'polypeptide(L)'
;MKKYTEMSETELKEQLAVLTKEYEAAKAKELKLDMSRGKPSPAQLDVSNEMLDIVNSETGCVSDSGTDCRNYGIMEGIPEARQLMGDFLRVPKENVFVCGNASLNIMYDCVSSAMLFGIMGSTPWCHLDKVKFLCPVPGYDRHFKITELMEIEMINIPMTENGPDMDMVEKLVSEDPAIKGIWCVPK
;
A
#
# COMPACT_ATOMS: atom_id res chain seq x y z
N MET A 1 -6.06 19.56 24.21
CA MET A 1 -5.59 18.94 25.48
C MET A 1 -4.26 19.55 25.82
N LYS A 2 -4.02 19.93 27.08
CA LYS A 2 -2.71 20.48 27.51
C LYS A 2 -1.63 19.41 27.34
N LYS A 3 -0.45 19.76 26.83
CA LYS A 3 0.65 18.79 26.67
C LYS A 3 1.19 18.36 28.04
N TYR A 4 1.60 17.13 28.20
CA TYR A 4 2.17 16.64 29.47
C TYR A 4 3.38 17.46 29.92
N THR A 5 4.17 17.99 28.99
CA THR A 5 5.31 18.87 29.26
C THR A 5 4.93 20.24 29.83
N GLU A 6 3.65 20.61 29.75
CA GLU A 6 3.10 21.89 30.21
C GLU A 6 2.28 21.74 31.51
N MET A 7 2.13 20.50 32.00
CA MET A 7 1.38 20.18 33.21
C MET A 7 2.25 20.34 34.47
N SER A 8 1.61 20.78 35.54
CA SER A 8 2.25 20.74 36.89
C SER A 8 2.34 19.32 37.41
N GLU A 9 3.16 19.10 38.44
CA GLU A 9 3.29 17.80 39.07
C GLU A 9 1.98 17.26 39.63
N THR A 10 1.13 18.13 40.18
CA THR A 10 -0.20 17.78 40.67
C THR A 10 -1.11 17.31 39.54
N GLU A 11 -1.19 18.07 38.44
CA GLU A 11 -1.97 17.71 37.26
C GLU A 11 -1.49 16.39 36.65
N LEU A 12 -0.19 16.13 36.62
CA LEU A 12 0.38 14.87 36.14
C LEU A 12 0.01 13.69 37.03
N LYS A 13 0.00 13.85 38.35
CA LYS A 13 -0.42 12.80 39.30
C LYS A 13 -1.92 12.48 39.17
N GLU A 14 -2.75 13.50 39.02
CA GLU A 14 -4.18 13.31 38.78
C GLU A 14 -4.44 12.59 37.46
N GLN A 15 -3.78 13.01 36.39
CA GLN A 15 -3.90 12.39 35.08
C GLN A 15 -3.40 10.92 35.11
N LEU A 16 -2.29 10.65 35.80
CA LEU A 16 -1.78 9.30 35.97
C LEU A 16 -2.80 8.40 36.70
N ALA A 17 -3.44 8.91 37.74
CA ALA A 17 -4.45 8.15 38.47
C ALA A 17 -5.65 7.80 37.60
N VAL A 18 -6.12 8.74 36.77
CA VAL A 18 -7.20 8.50 35.79
C VAL A 18 -6.82 7.44 34.78
N LEU A 19 -5.64 7.60 34.13
CA LEU A 19 -5.15 6.66 33.12
C LEU A 19 -4.89 5.27 33.69
N THR A 20 -4.37 5.18 34.90
CA THR A 20 -4.18 3.90 35.61
C THR A 20 -5.52 3.19 35.82
N LYS A 21 -6.54 3.91 36.26
CA LYS A 21 -7.90 3.33 36.43
C LYS A 21 -8.49 2.84 35.10
N GLU A 22 -8.35 3.61 34.03
CA GLU A 22 -8.80 3.22 32.69
C GLU A 22 -8.05 2.00 32.17
N TYR A 23 -6.73 1.96 32.38
CA TYR A 23 -5.89 0.83 32.01
C TYR A 23 -6.30 -0.45 32.74
N GLU A 24 -6.45 -0.41 34.05
CA GLU A 24 -6.89 -1.58 34.82
C GLU A 24 -8.30 -2.03 34.44
N ALA A 25 -9.21 -1.10 34.15
CA ALA A 25 -10.54 -1.42 33.65
C ALA A 25 -10.51 -2.09 32.26
N ALA A 26 -9.61 -1.65 31.38
CA ALA A 26 -9.40 -2.29 30.08
C ALA A 26 -8.81 -3.69 30.24
N LYS A 27 -7.82 -3.84 31.11
CA LYS A 27 -7.14 -5.11 31.42
C LYS A 27 -8.11 -6.15 32.03
N ALA A 28 -9.01 -5.70 32.90
CA ALA A 28 -10.03 -6.56 33.52
C ALA A 28 -11.03 -7.14 32.52
N LYS A 29 -11.10 -6.61 31.28
CA LYS A 29 -11.95 -7.18 30.21
C LYS A 29 -11.35 -8.45 29.59
N GLU A 30 -10.11 -8.79 29.90
CA GLU A 30 -9.39 -9.97 29.40
C GLU A 30 -9.49 -10.16 27.88
N LEU A 31 -9.44 -9.06 27.15
CA LEU A 31 -9.57 -9.05 25.68
C LEU A 31 -8.39 -9.79 25.04
N LYS A 32 -8.69 -10.74 24.19
CA LYS A 32 -7.69 -11.46 23.37
C LYS A 32 -7.58 -10.81 21.99
N LEU A 33 -6.98 -9.63 21.94
CA LEU A 33 -6.81 -8.87 20.71
C LEU A 33 -5.37 -9.03 20.18
N ASP A 34 -5.26 -9.32 18.89
CA ASP A 34 -3.98 -9.29 18.17
C ASP A 34 -3.93 -8.01 17.33
N MET A 35 -3.04 -7.09 17.72
CA MET A 35 -2.79 -5.84 17.01
C MET A 35 -1.51 -5.89 16.17
N SER A 36 -0.84 -7.04 16.12
CA SER A 36 0.43 -7.18 15.39
C SER A 36 0.28 -7.11 13.88
N ARG A 37 -0.91 -7.40 13.36
CA ARG A 37 -1.22 -7.37 11.94
C ARG A 37 -2.67 -6.95 11.68
N GLY A 38 -2.86 -6.10 10.65
CA GLY A 38 -4.19 -5.74 10.14
C GLY A 38 -4.76 -6.87 9.27
N LYS A 39 -5.32 -7.89 9.91
CA LYS A 39 -6.00 -9.01 9.23
C LYS A 39 -7.51 -8.85 9.35
N PRO A 40 -8.28 -9.09 8.28
CA PRO A 40 -9.73 -9.19 8.38
C PRO A 40 -10.12 -10.30 9.37
N SER A 41 -11.18 -10.08 10.13
CA SER A 41 -11.77 -11.10 11.00
C SER A 41 -12.46 -12.21 10.17
N PRO A 42 -12.67 -13.41 10.71
CA PRO A 42 -13.42 -14.46 10.01
C PRO A 42 -14.77 -13.98 9.48
N ALA A 43 -15.54 -13.25 10.27
CA ALA A 43 -16.84 -12.71 9.85
C ALA A 43 -16.76 -11.72 8.67
N GLN A 44 -15.65 -10.99 8.53
CA GLN A 44 -15.42 -10.14 7.36
C GLN A 44 -15.07 -10.97 6.12
N LEU A 45 -14.32 -12.05 6.28
CA LEU A 45 -13.97 -12.97 5.19
C LEU A 45 -15.19 -13.77 4.72
N ASP A 46 -16.08 -14.15 5.63
CA ASP A 46 -17.29 -14.91 5.33
C ASP A 46 -18.24 -14.17 4.36
N VAL A 47 -18.18 -12.84 4.31
CA VAL A 47 -18.98 -12.02 3.36
C VAL A 47 -18.71 -12.39 1.91
N SER A 48 -17.51 -12.87 1.60
CA SER A 48 -17.11 -13.23 0.22
C SER A 48 -17.08 -14.74 -0.04
N ASN A 49 -17.47 -15.58 0.93
CA ASN A 49 -17.37 -17.05 0.78
C ASN A 49 -18.17 -17.58 -0.42
N GLU A 50 -19.34 -17.01 -0.71
CA GLU A 50 -20.16 -17.42 -1.85
C GLU A 50 -19.45 -17.24 -3.20
N MET A 51 -18.42 -16.39 -3.29
CA MET A 51 -17.62 -16.23 -4.49
C MET A 51 -16.89 -17.51 -4.89
N LEU A 52 -16.59 -18.40 -3.94
CA LEU A 52 -15.89 -19.67 -4.20
C LEU A 52 -16.74 -20.65 -5.02
N ASP A 53 -18.06 -20.50 -4.99
CA ASP A 53 -18.99 -21.39 -5.67
C ASP A 53 -19.51 -20.81 -7.01
N ILE A 54 -19.13 -19.56 -7.34
CA ILE A 54 -19.59 -18.90 -8.57
C ILE A 54 -18.99 -19.55 -9.81
N VAL A 55 -17.70 -19.90 -9.76
CA VAL A 55 -16.98 -20.54 -10.88
C VAL A 55 -16.74 -22.00 -10.55
N ASN A 56 -17.50 -22.87 -11.18
CA ASN A 56 -17.43 -24.32 -11.00
C ASN A 56 -17.68 -25.06 -12.31
N SER A 57 -17.73 -26.39 -12.27
CA SER A 57 -17.93 -27.22 -13.48
C SER A 57 -19.29 -27.06 -14.14
N GLU A 58 -20.30 -26.56 -13.43
CA GLU A 58 -21.65 -26.36 -13.92
C GLU A 58 -21.85 -24.96 -14.50
N THR A 59 -21.30 -23.94 -13.85
CA THR A 59 -21.43 -22.55 -14.30
C THR A 59 -20.51 -22.19 -15.44
N GLY A 60 -19.45 -22.99 -15.65
CA GLY A 60 -18.47 -22.77 -16.71
C GLY A 60 -17.41 -21.72 -16.34
N CYS A 61 -16.46 -21.57 -17.25
CA CYS A 61 -15.30 -20.69 -17.07
C CYS A 61 -15.12 -19.71 -18.24
N VAL A 62 -16.20 -19.43 -18.98
CA VAL A 62 -16.18 -18.49 -20.11
C VAL A 62 -16.73 -17.15 -19.63
N SER A 63 -15.98 -16.08 -19.85
CA SER A 63 -16.41 -14.72 -19.51
C SER A 63 -17.52 -14.23 -20.46
N ASP A 64 -18.19 -13.12 -20.10
CA ASP A 64 -19.24 -12.50 -20.93
C ASP A 64 -18.73 -12.10 -22.31
N SER A 65 -17.45 -11.75 -22.43
CA SER A 65 -16.78 -11.45 -23.69
C SER A 65 -16.41 -12.69 -24.52
N GLY A 66 -16.73 -13.90 -24.04
CA GLY A 66 -16.47 -15.16 -24.72
C GLY A 66 -15.08 -15.74 -24.50
N THR A 67 -14.32 -15.23 -23.54
CA THR A 67 -12.99 -15.75 -23.22
C THR A 67 -13.08 -16.97 -22.31
N ASP A 68 -12.48 -18.08 -22.72
CA ASP A 68 -12.28 -19.24 -21.83
C ASP A 68 -11.13 -18.96 -20.84
N CYS A 69 -11.51 -18.64 -19.59
CA CYS A 69 -10.58 -18.25 -18.55
C CYS A 69 -9.67 -19.39 -18.04
N ARG A 70 -9.87 -20.61 -18.53
CA ARG A 70 -8.97 -21.75 -18.25
C ARG A 70 -7.73 -21.72 -19.15
N ASN A 71 -7.71 -20.87 -20.16
CA ASN A 71 -6.61 -20.77 -21.12
C ASN A 71 -5.81 -19.50 -20.90
N TYR A 72 -4.65 -19.42 -21.53
CA TYR A 72 -3.76 -18.25 -21.51
C TYR A 72 -3.98 -17.40 -22.77
N GLY A 73 -3.35 -16.21 -22.83
CA GLY A 73 -3.29 -15.37 -24.03
C GLY A 73 -3.82 -13.96 -23.86
N ILE A 74 -4.42 -13.63 -22.72
CA ILE A 74 -4.83 -12.25 -22.39
C ILE A 74 -3.97 -11.77 -21.22
N MET A 75 -2.89 -11.06 -21.57
CA MET A 75 -1.88 -10.63 -20.59
C MET A 75 -2.37 -9.56 -19.64
N GLU A 76 -3.21 -8.66 -20.12
CA GLU A 76 -3.71 -7.50 -19.36
C GLU A 76 -4.89 -7.84 -18.43
N GLY A 77 -5.43 -9.05 -18.54
CA GLY A 77 -6.67 -9.46 -17.87
C GLY A 77 -7.90 -9.32 -18.79
N ILE A 78 -8.94 -10.09 -18.48
CA ILE A 78 -10.19 -10.07 -19.25
C ILE A 78 -10.86 -8.68 -19.20
N PRO A 79 -11.58 -8.27 -20.27
CA PRO A 79 -12.18 -6.94 -20.34
C PRO A 79 -13.08 -6.59 -19.15
N GLU A 80 -13.81 -7.57 -18.62
CA GLU A 80 -14.71 -7.41 -17.48
C GLU A 80 -13.93 -7.06 -16.21
N ALA A 81 -12.83 -7.76 -15.94
CA ALA A 81 -11.98 -7.51 -14.78
C ALA A 81 -11.28 -6.14 -14.89
N ARG A 82 -10.83 -5.78 -16.10
CA ARG A 82 -10.23 -4.46 -16.35
C ARG A 82 -11.25 -3.33 -16.17
N GLN A 83 -12.49 -3.55 -16.64
CA GLN A 83 -13.58 -2.57 -16.45
C GLN A 83 -13.90 -2.41 -14.96
N LEU A 84 -14.11 -3.51 -14.24
CA LEU A 84 -14.39 -3.49 -12.79
C LEU A 84 -13.31 -2.74 -12.00
N MET A 85 -12.05 -3.04 -12.28
CA MET A 85 -10.93 -2.36 -11.59
C MET A 85 -10.78 -0.91 -12.05
N GLY A 86 -11.05 -0.61 -13.31
CA GLY A 86 -11.06 0.75 -13.85
C GLY A 86 -12.10 1.62 -13.15
N ASP A 87 -13.31 1.12 -12.99
CA ASP A 87 -14.40 1.81 -12.29
C ASP A 87 -14.03 2.03 -10.80
N PHE A 88 -13.48 1.02 -10.16
CA PHE A 88 -13.04 1.11 -8.77
C PHE A 88 -11.92 2.14 -8.56
N LEU A 89 -10.94 2.16 -9.45
CA LEU A 89 -9.78 3.07 -9.43
C LEU A 89 -10.07 4.43 -10.07
N ARG A 90 -11.22 4.60 -10.73
CA ARG A 90 -11.61 5.80 -11.50
C ARG A 90 -10.63 6.13 -12.63
N VAL A 91 -10.19 5.11 -13.34
CA VAL A 91 -9.32 5.22 -14.50
C VAL A 91 -9.92 4.46 -15.69
N PRO A 92 -9.63 4.86 -16.95
CA PRO A 92 -10.03 4.09 -18.12
C PRO A 92 -9.52 2.64 -18.06
N LYS A 93 -10.33 1.66 -18.44
CA LYS A 93 -9.94 0.25 -18.43
C LYS A 93 -8.69 -0.05 -19.27
N GLU A 94 -8.42 0.77 -20.28
CA GLU A 94 -7.23 0.69 -21.12
C GLU A 94 -5.94 0.91 -20.35
N ASN A 95 -6.03 1.61 -19.21
CA ASN A 95 -4.92 1.89 -18.29
C ASN A 95 -4.84 0.87 -17.15
N VAL A 96 -5.65 -0.19 -17.17
CA VAL A 96 -5.68 -1.22 -16.14
C VAL A 96 -5.01 -2.48 -16.66
N PHE A 97 -4.09 -2.99 -15.87
CA PHE A 97 -3.47 -4.29 -16.03
C PHE A 97 -3.77 -5.14 -14.79
N VAL A 98 -4.48 -6.26 -14.97
CA VAL A 98 -4.87 -7.15 -13.87
C VAL A 98 -3.78 -8.20 -13.67
N CYS A 99 -3.15 -8.14 -12.51
CA CYS A 99 -2.08 -9.06 -12.13
C CYS A 99 -2.52 -9.99 -10.99
N GLY A 100 -1.55 -10.63 -10.33
CA GLY A 100 -1.77 -11.41 -9.13
C GLY A 100 -2.27 -10.58 -7.94
N ASN A 101 -2.71 -11.26 -6.90
CA ASN A 101 -3.34 -10.64 -5.72
C ASN A 101 -2.36 -10.11 -4.65
N ALA A 102 -1.07 -10.24 -4.87
CA ALA A 102 -0.03 -9.76 -3.94
C ALA A 102 0.55 -8.43 -4.42
N SER A 103 0.00 -7.31 -3.96
CA SER A 103 0.43 -5.96 -4.36
C SER A 103 1.92 -5.72 -4.15
N LEU A 104 2.52 -6.31 -3.11
CA LEU A 104 3.95 -6.16 -2.86
C LEU A 104 4.81 -6.80 -3.97
N ASN A 105 4.38 -7.95 -4.53
CA ASN A 105 5.04 -8.55 -5.68
C ASN A 105 4.94 -7.64 -6.91
N ILE A 106 3.76 -7.08 -7.16
CA ILE A 106 3.55 -6.15 -8.28
C ILE A 106 4.45 -4.92 -8.15
N MET A 107 4.55 -4.35 -6.96
CA MET A 107 5.45 -3.22 -6.69
C MET A 107 6.92 -3.59 -6.93
N TYR A 108 7.34 -4.77 -6.49
CA TYR A 108 8.67 -5.29 -6.76
C TYR A 108 8.91 -5.45 -8.26
N ASP A 109 7.98 -6.05 -8.99
CA ASP A 109 8.08 -6.26 -10.44
C ASP A 109 8.15 -4.94 -11.20
N CYS A 110 7.38 -3.92 -10.79
CA CYS A 110 7.44 -2.59 -11.39
C CYS A 110 8.82 -1.95 -11.20
N VAL A 111 9.37 -1.99 -9.98
CA VAL A 111 10.70 -1.42 -9.71
C VAL A 111 11.79 -2.22 -10.43
N SER A 112 11.72 -3.55 -10.40
CA SER A 112 12.67 -4.42 -11.10
C SER A 112 12.66 -4.18 -12.60
N SER A 113 11.47 -4.05 -13.20
CA SER A 113 11.33 -3.74 -14.62
C SER A 113 11.94 -2.38 -14.97
N ALA A 114 11.72 -1.38 -14.12
CA ALA A 114 12.32 -0.07 -14.30
C ALA A 114 13.87 -0.12 -14.19
N MET A 115 14.37 -0.89 -13.24
CA MET A 115 15.82 -1.12 -13.08
C MET A 115 16.44 -1.77 -14.32
N LEU A 116 15.80 -2.81 -14.87
CA LEU A 116 16.36 -3.64 -15.93
C LEU A 116 16.09 -3.12 -17.34
N PHE A 117 14.92 -2.53 -17.59
CA PHE A 117 14.44 -2.18 -18.93
C PHE A 117 14.15 -0.69 -19.12
N GLY A 118 14.12 0.08 -18.04
CA GLY A 118 13.63 1.45 -18.06
C GLY A 118 12.11 1.55 -18.11
N ILE A 119 11.61 2.77 -18.10
CA ILE A 119 10.17 3.07 -18.18
C ILE A 119 9.92 3.89 -19.44
N MET A 120 8.94 3.48 -20.26
CA MET A 120 8.49 4.19 -21.45
C MET A 120 9.66 4.58 -22.40
N GLY A 121 10.62 3.68 -22.58
CA GLY A 121 11.78 3.91 -23.43
C GLY A 121 12.91 4.74 -22.81
N SER A 122 12.83 5.03 -21.51
CA SER A 122 13.94 5.68 -20.79
C SER A 122 15.11 4.71 -20.55
N THR A 123 16.26 5.26 -20.22
CA THR A 123 17.43 4.48 -19.81
C THR A 123 17.07 3.59 -18.61
N PRO A 124 17.43 2.29 -18.63
CA PRO A 124 17.30 1.42 -17.46
C PRO A 124 17.96 2.04 -16.23
N TRP A 125 17.26 1.97 -15.09
CA TRP A 125 17.74 2.66 -13.89
C TRP A 125 19.07 2.10 -13.37
N CYS A 126 19.35 0.82 -13.61
CA CYS A 126 20.65 0.21 -13.27
C CYS A 126 21.85 0.81 -14.06
N HIS A 127 21.59 1.55 -15.14
CA HIS A 127 22.62 2.26 -15.92
C HIS A 127 22.74 3.74 -15.55
N LEU A 128 21.97 4.23 -14.60
CA LEU A 128 22.07 5.58 -14.08
C LEU A 128 23.10 5.62 -12.94
N ASP A 129 23.80 6.72 -12.80
CA ASP A 129 24.77 6.92 -11.73
C ASP A 129 24.12 6.82 -10.35
N LYS A 130 22.85 7.24 -10.24
CA LYS A 130 22.10 7.24 -9.01
C LYS A 130 20.59 7.19 -9.26
N VAL A 131 19.90 6.45 -8.40
CA VAL A 131 18.44 6.42 -8.33
C VAL A 131 18.02 6.72 -6.89
N LYS A 132 16.99 7.56 -6.73
CA LYS A 132 16.45 7.96 -5.44
C LYS A 132 14.94 7.78 -5.40
N PHE A 133 14.43 7.46 -4.21
CA PHE A 133 13.00 7.38 -3.91
C PHE A 133 12.66 8.24 -2.71
N LEU A 134 11.53 8.93 -2.79
CA LEU A 134 10.93 9.62 -1.66
C LEU A 134 10.16 8.63 -0.80
N CYS A 135 10.39 8.69 0.50
CA CYS A 135 9.86 7.75 1.48
C CYS A 135 9.14 8.52 2.58
N PRO A 136 7.81 8.76 2.47
CA PRO A 136 7.04 9.32 3.56
C PRO A 136 7.13 8.47 4.82
N VAL A 137 7.44 9.11 5.95
CA VAL A 137 7.66 8.46 7.24
C VAL A 137 6.74 9.07 8.30
N PRO A 138 5.99 8.24 9.06
CA PRO A 138 5.97 6.78 9.06
C PRO A 138 5.36 6.19 7.79
N GLY A 139 5.89 5.06 7.32
CA GLY A 139 5.49 4.38 6.10
C GLY A 139 5.49 2.86 6.28
N TYR A 140 5.37 2.11 5.18
CA TYR A 140 5.36 0.65 5.24
C TYR A 140 6.76 0.10 4.96
N ASP A 141 7.32 -0.59 5.92
CA ASP A 141 8.69 -1.11 5.90
C ASP A 141 8.99 -2.05 4.71
N ARG A 142 7.99 -2.76 4.19
CA ARG A 142 8.14 -3.66 3.05
C ARG A 142 8.39 -2.91 1.74
N HIS A 143 7.81 -1.72 1.57
CA HIS A 143 8.11 -0.85 0.44
C HIS A 143 9.57 -0.39 0.49
N PHE A 144 10.01 0.04 1.68
CA PHE A 144 11.38 0.50 1.88
C PHE A 144 12.39 -0.65 1.65
N LYS A 145 12.00 -1.89 1.98
CA LYS A 145 12.85 -3.05 1.71
C LYS A 145 13.07 -3.34 0.23
N ILE A 146 12.10 -3.01 -0.63
CA ILE A 146 12.28 -3.10 -2.09
C ILE A 146 13.35 -2.12 -2.55
N THR A 147 13.27 -0.86 -2.11
CA THR A 147 14.26 0.17 -2.46
C THR A 147 15.65 -0.15 -1.92
N GLU A 148 15.73 -0.63 -0.68
CA GLU A 148 16.99 -1.07 -0.08
C GLU A 148 17.63 -2.21 -0.88
N LEU A 149 16.83 -3.22 -1.27
CA LEU A 149 17.31 -4.36 -2.05
C LEU A 149 17.88 -3.96 -3.40
N MET A 150 17.32 -2.92 -4.02
CA MET A 150 17.72 -2.41 -5.33
C MET A 150 18.79 -1.30 -5.21
N GLU A 151 19.36 -1.09 -4.02
CA GLU A 151 20.37 -0.04 -3.77
C GLU A 151 19.91 1.38 -4.13
N ILE A 152 18.59 1.61 -4.09
CA ILE A 152 17.97 2.91 -4.35
C ILE A 152 18.09 3.77 -3.08
N GLU A 153 18.64 4.97 -3.21
CA GLU A 153 18.74 5.92 -2.10
C GLU A 153 17.35 6.38 -1.64
N MET A 154 17.09 6.29 -0.35
CA MET A 154 15.82 6.70 0.25
C MET A 154 15.92 8.08 0.88
N ILE A 155 15.02 8.98 0.51
CA ILE A 155 14.87 10.32 1.08
C ILE A 155 13.61 10.34 1.93
N ASN A 156 13.75 10.56 3.22
CA ASN A 156 12.61 10.64 4.13
C ASN A 156 11.81 11.93 3.89
N ILE A 157 10.50 11.78 3.77
CA ILE A 157 9.54 12.88 3.68
C ILE A 157 8.69 12.89 4.95
N PRO A 158 8.62 14.00 5.69
CA PRO A 158 7.75 14.12 6.86
C PRO A 158 6.28 13.96 6.49
N MET A 159 5.49 13.37 7.41
CA MET A 159 4.04 13.34 7.31
C MET A 159 3.45 14.57 8.02
N THR A 160 2.47 15.18 7.41
CA THR A 160 1.63 16.27 7.96
C THR A 160 0.23 15.75 8.30
N GLU A 161 -0.63 16.59 8.81
CA GLU A 161 -2.06 16.27 9.04
C GLU A 161 -2.81 15.90 7.74
N ASN A 162 -2.33 16.38 6.60
CA ASN A 162 -2.95 16.19 5.29
C ASN A 162 -2.21 15.16 4.39
N GLY A 163 -1.25 14.44 4.93
CA GLY A 163 -0.42 13.49 4.19
C GLY A 163 1.05 13.87 4.15
N PRO A 164 1.83 13.39 3.18
CA PRO A 164 3.24 13.77 3.02
C PRO A 164 3.40 15.28 2.84
N ASP A 165 4.52 15.83 3.28
CA ASP A 165 4.91 17.21 2.99
C ASP A 165 5.13 17.39 1.48
N MET A 166 4.06 17.80 0.79
CA MET A 166 4.07 17.92 -0.66
C MET A 166 4.88 19.11 -1.16
N ASP A 167 5.05 20.17 -0.37
CA ASP A 167 5.91 21.30 -0.72
C ASP A 167 7.38 20.85 -0.78
N MET A 168 7.78 20.02 0.19
CA MET A 168 9.10 19.38 0.19
C MET A 168 9.26 18.41 -1.00
N VAL A 169 8.24 17.61 -1.29
CA VAL A 169 8.23 16.67 -2.43
C VAL A 169 8.44 17.43 -3.73
N GLU A 170 7.62 18.47 -4.00
CA GLU A 170 7.68 19.27 -5.23
C GLU A 170 9.06 19.92 -5.40
N LYS A 171 9.60 20.50 -4.34
CA LYS A 171 10.93 21.09 -4.35
C LYS A 171 11.99 20.04 -4.75
N LEU A 172 12.00 18.89 -4.07
CA LEU A 172 13.02 17.86 -4.31
C LEU A 172 12.96 17.29 -5.72
N VAL A 173 11.77 16.99 -6.25
CA VAL A 173 11.65 16.42 -7.61
C VAL A 173 11.95 17.44 -8.71
N SER A 174 11.78 18.73 -8.43
CA SER A 174 12.13 19.79 -9.39
C SER A 174 13.65 20.05 -9.48
N GLU A 175 14.38 19.77 -8.39
CA GLU A 175 15.82 20.04 -8.29
C GLU A 175 16.69 18.81 -8.58
N ASP A 176 16.17 17.59 -8.36
CA ASP A 176 16.97 16.36 -8.45
C ASP A 176 16.36 15.32 -9.42
N PRO A 177 16.88 15.23 -10.64
CA PRO A 177 16.40 14.26 -11.64
C PRO A 177 16.72 12.80 -11.30
N ALA A 178 17.54 12.53 -10.28
CA ALA A 178 17.78 11.16 -9.79
C ALA A 178 16.58 10.59 -9.02
N ILE A 179 15.65 11.42 -8.59
CA ILE A 179 14.41 10.98 -7.92
C ILE A 179 13.47 10.39 -8.97
N LYS A 180 13.16 9.10 -8.84
CA LYS A 180 12.37 8.34 -9.81
C LYS A 180 11.02 7.89 -9.30
N GLY A 181 10.78 7.96 -8.00
CA GLY A 181 9.51 7.54 -7.43
C GLY A 181 9.31 7.95 -5.98
N ILE A 182 8.11 7.72 -5.53
CA ILE A 182 7.68 7.92 -4.14
C ILE A 182 6.85 6.73 -3.70
N TRP A 183 7.12 6.21 -2.51
CA TRP A 183 6.22 5.27 -1.86
C TRP A 183 5.12 6.03 -1.13
N CYS A 184 3.89 5.60 -1.27
CA CYS A 184 2.78 6.14 -0.49
C CYS A 184 1.84 5.04 -0.02
N VAL A 185 1.22 5.27 1.13
CA VAL A 185 0.13 4.48 1.68
C VAL A 185 -1.02 5.45 1.92
N PRO A 186 -1.95 5.59 0.97
CA PRO A 186 -2.95 6.66 1.00
C PRO A 186 -4.05 6.46 2.05
N LYS A 187 -4.13 5.29 2.70
CA LYS A 187 -5.09 4.99 3.78
C LYS A 187 -4.46 4.14 4.87
#